data_8f8510dd964eac837398f15178b66034
#
_entry.id   8f8510dd964eac837398f15178b66034
#
_cell.length_a   1.000
_cell.length_b   1.000
_cell.length_c   1.000
_cell.angle_alpha   90.00
_cell.angle_beta   90.00
_cell.angle_gamma   90.00
#
_symmetry.space_group_name_H-M   'P 1'
#
loop_
_entity.id
_entity.type
_entity.pdbx_description
1 polymer ?
#
loop_
_entity_poly.entity_id
_entity_poly.type
_entity_poly.pdbx_seq_one_letter_code
_entity_poly.pdbx_strand_id
1 'polypeptide(L)'
;MTGSLTAVNRANRLLPVALAALLLVGCASSGVPEDWDEQKDETDRGLAERNFIDACIEANDDLSESRATSLCECILAEVQGSATYADFEQLSKNVKDNSDAVTESGLRDMFPWFTDAVDACAT
;
A
#
# COMPACT_ATOMS: atom_id res chain seq x y z
N MET A 1 10.73 -15.82 -20.36
CA MET A 1 10.21 -16.16 -19.24
C MET A 1 9.62 -15.06 -18.44
N THR A 2 10.37 -14.10 -18.17
CA THR A 2 9.87 -12.96 -17.45
C THR A 2 8.78 -12.22 -18.20
N GLY A 3 8.81 -12.22 -19.53
CA GLY A 3 7.78 -11.56 -20.30
C GLY A 3 6.39 -12.12 -20.07
N SER A 4 6.29 -13.40 -19.83
CA SER A 4 4.99 -14.00 -19.62
C SER A 4 4.39 -13.58 -18.29
N LEU A 5 5.23 -13.30 -17.30
CA LEU A 5 4.74 -12.83 -16.02
C LEU A 5 4.18 -11.43 -16.12
N THR A 6 4.81 -10.59 -16.89
CA THR A 6 4.34 -9.23 -17.06
C THR A 6 3.03 -9.17 -17.83
N ALA A 7 2.83 -10.10 -18.74
CA ALA A 7 1.60 -10.13 -19.53
C ALA A 7 0.44 -10.66 -18.74
N VAL A 8 0.72 -11.42 -17.72
CA VAL A 8 -0.31 -12.21 -17.08
C VAL A 8 -1.34 -11.38 -16.41
N ASN A 9 -0.95 -10.30 -15.79
CA ASN A 9 -1.94 -9.73 -14.95
C ASN A 9 -1.74 -8.32 -14.57
N ARG A 10 -2.41 -7.46 -15.24
CA ARG A 10 -2.47 -6.08 -14.80
C ARG A 10 -3.12 -5.96 -13.44
N ALA A 11 -4.15 -6.77 -13.20
CA ALA A 11 -4.83 -6.72 -11.93
C ALA A 11 -3.94 -7.16 -10.78
N ASN A 12 -3.08 -8.13 -11.05
CA ASN A 12 -2.20 -8.65 -10.00
C ASN A 12 -1.00 -7.76 -9.72
N ARG A 13 -0.74 -6.81 -10.59
CA ARG A 13 0.39 -5.92 -10.36
C ARG A 13 0.17 -4.95 -9.22
N LEU A 14 -1.08 -4.61 -8.97
CA LEU A 14 -1.40 -3.68 -7.90
C LEU A 14 -1.10 -4.24 -6.53
N LEU A 15 -1.28 -5.53 -6.35
CA LEU A 15 -1.04 -6.15 -5.06
C LEU A 15 0.43 -6.10 -4.64
N PRO A 16 1.40 -6.50 -5.49
CA PRO A 16 2.80 -6.33 -5.13
C PRO A 16 3.19 -4.89 -4.86
N VAL A 17 2.58 -3.97 -5.60
CA VAL A 17 2.83 -2.54 -5.41
C VAL A 17 2.39 -2.09 -4.02
N ALA A 18 1.19 -2.50 -3.62
CA ALA A 18 0.69 -2.15 -2.30
C ALA A 18 1.53 -2.78 -1.20
N LEU A 19 2.02 -4.00 -1.44
CA LEU A 19 2.90 -4.66 -0.48
C LEU A 19 4.22 -3.92 -0.32
N ALA A 20 4.78 -3.42 -1.41
CA ALA A 20 6.01 -2.63 -1.34
C ALA A 20 5.81 -1.36 -0.51
N ALA A 21 4.66 -0.71 -0.67
CA ALA A 21 4.33 0.47 0.12
C ALA A 21 4.28 0.15 1.61
N LEU A 22 3.69 -0.99 1.96
CA LEU A 22 3.62 -1.41 3.36
C LEU A 22 5.00 -1.67 3.94
N LEU A 23 5.86 -2.31 3.17
CA LEU A 23 7.21 -2.60 3.64
C LEU A 23 8.00 -1.32 3.90
N LEU A 24 7.86 -0.34 3.04
CA LEU A 24 8.58 0.93 3.21
C LEU A 24 8.06 1.71 4.41
N VAL A 25 6.77 1.68 4.66
CA VAL A 25 6.21 2.31 5.86
C VAL A 25 6.82 1.66 7.10
N GLY A 26 6.97 0.34 7.09
CA GLY A 26 7.55 -0.38 8.21
C GLY A 26 9.05 -0.14 8.38
N CYS A 27 9.71 0.37 7.35
CA CYS A 27 11.15 0.63 7.40
C CYS A 27 11.49 2.08 7.73
N ALA A 28 10.50 2.93 7.92
CA ALA A 28 10.74 4.32 8.28
C ALA A 28 11.57 4.39 9.56
N SER A 29 12.69 5.06 9.48
CA SER A 29 13.70 4.96 10.52
C SER A 29 13.52 5.94 11.68
N SER A 30 12.89 7.04 11.48
CA SER A 30 12.86 8.09 12.49
C SER A 30 11.55 8.09 13.25
N GLY A 31 11.39 7.07 14.06
CA GLY A 31 10.17 6.95 14.83
C GLY A 31 9.02 6.44 13.97
N VAL A 32 8.51 5.30 14.34
CA VAL A 32 7.33 4.74 13.67
C VAL A 32 6.13 5.54 14.14
N PRO A 33 5.36 6.15 13.25
CA PRO A 33 4.19 6.89 13.67
C PRO A 33 3.16 5.94 14.30
N GLU A 34 2.40 6.47 15.23
CA GLU A 34 1.37 5.71 15.91
C GLU A 34 -0.04 6.05 15.40
N ASP A 35 -0.11 6.98 14.48
CA ASP A 35 -1.38 7.37 13.87
C ASP A 35 -1.12 7.99 12.51
N TRP A 36 -2.19 8.04 11.70
CA TRP A 36 -2.13 8.66 10.38
C TRP A 36 -1.73 10.13 10.43
N ASP A 37 -2.15 10.83 11.49
CA ASP A 37 -1.96 12.26 11.61
C ASP A 37 -0.61 12.68 12.16
N GLU A 38 0.19 11.73 12.61
CA GLU A 38 1.47 12.11 13.22
C GLU A 38 2.45 12.65 12.21
N GLN A 39 3.22 13.63 12.65
CA GLN A 39 4.29 14.24 11.87
C GLN A 39 3.80 14.81 10.54
N LYS A 40 2.68 15.54 10.61
CA LYS A 40 2.16 16.24 9.44
C LYS A 40 3.15 17.27 8.92
N ASP A 41 3.16 17.42 7.61
CA ASP A 41 3.95 18.45 6.97
C ASP A 41 3.04 19.53 6.39
N GLU A 42 3.60 20.36 5.53
CA GLU A 42 2.87 21.48 4.91
C GLU A 42 1.74 21.01 3.97
N THR A 43 1.75 19.74 3.58
CA THR A 43 0.67 19.19 2.75
C THR A 43 -0.49 18.67 3.59
N ASP A 44 -0.40 18.80 4.90
CA ASP A 44 -1.40 18.31 5.86
C ASP A 44 -1.48 16.79 5.89
N ARG A 45 -0.47 16.09 5.42
CA ARG A 45 -0.41 14.63 5.46
C ARG A 45 0.60 14.19 6.50
N GLY A 46 0.21 13.19 7.29
CA GLY A 46 1.09 12.58 8.28
C GLY A 46 2.21 11.77 7.61
N LEU A 47 3.20 11.41 8.40
CA LEU A 47 4.37 10.68 7.90
C LEU A 47 3.95 9.33 7.30
N ALA A 48 3.06 8.59 7.96
CA ALA A 48 2.63 7.30 7.45
C ALA A 48 1.90 7.45 6.11
N GLU A 49 1.09 8.49 5.98
CA GLU A 49 0.39 8.77 4.73
C GLU A 49 1.37 9.07 3.60
N ARG A 50 2.35 9.93 3.87
CA ARG A 50 3.35 10.29 2.86
C ARG A 50 4.16 9.07 2.43
N ASN A 51 4.59 8.29 3.40
CA ASN A 51 5.38 7.09 3.11
C ASN A 51 4.59 6.09 2.27
N PHE A 52 3.31 5.91 2.59
CA PHE A 52 2.46 5.01 1.82
C PHE A 52 2.33 5.49 0.37
N ILE A 53 2.03 6.76 0.19
CA ILE A 53 1.83 7.33 -1.16
C ILE A 53 3.12 7.27 -1.97
N ASP A 54 4.24 7.68 -1.38
CA ASP A 54 5.52 7.70 -2.08
C ASP A 54 5.93 6.30 -2.53
N ALA A 55 5.81 5.31 -1.65
CA ALA A 55 6.16 3.94 -1.98
C ALA A 55 5.23 3.37 -3.05
N CYS A 56 3.95 3.70 -2.96
CA CYS A 56 2.97 3.26 -3.93
C CYS A 56 3.25 3.84 -5.32
N ILE A 57 3.58 5.13 -5.39
CA ILE A 57 3.92 5.77 -6.65
C ILE A 57 5.17 5.15 -7.25
N GLU A 58 6.19 4.96 -6.43
CA GLU A 58 7.45 4.38 -6.87
C GLU A 58 7.25 2.99 -7.47
N ALA A 59 6.40 2.20 -6.84
CA ALA A 59 6.12 0.85 -7.31
C ALA A 59 5.22 0.81 -8.55
N ASN A 60 4.60 1.94 -8.89
CA ASN A 60 3.76 2.06 -10.09
C ASN A 60 4.42 2.94 -11.15
N ASP A 61 5.71 2.81 -11.31
CA ASP A 61 6.48 3.65 -12.21
C ASP A 61 6.13 3.45 -13.69
N ASP A 62 5.37 2.40 -14.00
CA ASP A 62 4.87 2.18 -15.36
C ASP A 62 3.66 3.05 -15.69
N LEU A 63 3.07 3.69 -14.70
CA LEU A 63 1.98 4.64 -14.89
C LEU A 63 2.55 6.06 -14.97
N SER A 64 1.81 6.98 -15.57
CA SER A 64 2.20 8.38 -15.49
C SER A 64 2.14 8.82 -14.03
N GLU A 65 2.90 9.82 -13.68
CA GLU A 65 2.94 10.33 -12.31
C GLU A 65 1.55 10.71 -11.82
N SER A 66 0.79 11.36 -12.67
CA SER A 66 -0.57 11.79 -12.34
C SER A 66 -1.48 10.60 -12.04
N ARG A 67 -1.40 9.55 -12.83
CA ARG A 67 -2.23 8.36 -12.64
C ARG A 67 -1.80 7.57 -11.41
N ALA A 68 -0.50 7.46 -11.20
CA ALA A 68 0.01 6.77 -10.02
C ALA A 68 -0.41 7.50 -8.75
N THR A 69 -0.30 8.81 -8.74
CA THR A 69 -0.71 9.62 -7.59
C THR A 69 -2.20 9.42 -7.30
N SER A 70 -3.04 9.50 -8.33
CA SER A 70 -4.48 9.32 -8.16
C SER A 70 -4.81 7.93 -7.62
N LEU A 71 -4.17 6.91 -8.15
CA LEU A 71 -4.38 5.54 -7.69
C LEU A 71 -4.00 5.38 -6.22
N CYS A 72 -2.84 5.88 -5.87
CA CYS A 72 -2.31 5.70 -4.51
C CYS A 72 -3.10 6.49 -3.49
N GLU A 73 -3.54 7.70 -3.85
CA GLU A 73 -4.41 8.48 -2.98
C GLU A 73 -5.76 7.81 -2.79
N CYS A 74 -6.28 7.19 -3.85
CA CYS A 74 -7.53 6.45 -3.76
C CYS A 74 -7.40 5.28 -2.78
N ILE A 75 -6.34 4.49 -2.92
CA ILE A 75 -6.14 3.34 -2.05
C ILE A 75 -6.01 3.79 -0.60
N LEU A 76 -5.24 4.82 -0.35
CA LEU A 76 -5.08 5.34 1.01
C LEU A 76 -6.42 5.77 1.60
N ALA A 77 -7.23 6.50 0.83
CA ALA A 77 -8.53 6.97 1.31
C ALA A 77 -9.44 5.79 1.63
N GLU A 78 -9.46 4.76 0.78
CA GLU A 78 -10.27 3.58 1.03
C GLU A 78 -9.82 2.83 2.27
N VAL A 79 -8.53 2.70 2.46
CA VAL A 79 -7.96 2.05 3.65
C VAL A 79 -8.37 2.82 4.90
N GLN A 80 -8.23 4.14 4.87
CA GLN A 80 -8.56 4.95 6.03
C GLN A 80 -10.05 4.93 6.35
N GLY A 81 -10.90 4.74 5.34
CA GLY A 81 -12.33 4.63 5.53
C GLY A 81 -12.80 3.27 6.00
N SER A 82 -11.97 2.25 5.85
CA SER A 82 -12.36 0.86 6.14
C SER A 82 -11.69 0.27 7.36
N ALA A 83 -10.60 0.85 7.82
CA ALA A 83 -9.80 0.26 8.90
C ALA A 83 -9.16 1.36 9.74
N THR A 84 -8.79 0.98 10.97
CA THR A 84 -8.06 1.89 11.85
C THR A 84 -6.58 1.85 11.53
N TYR A 85 -5.83 2.80 12.07
CA TYR A 85 -4.39 2.77 11.92
C TYR A 85 -3.80 1.52 12.58
N ALA A 86 -4.38 1.07 13.69
CA ALA A 86 -3.93 -0.16 14.35
C ALA A 86 -4.09 -1.38 13.43
N ASP A 87 -5.18 -1.43 12.68
CA ASP A 87 -5.38 -2.50 11.68
C ASP A 87 -4.31 -2.43 10.60
N PHE A 88 -4.00 -1.23 10.15
CA PHE A 88 -2.96 -1.02 9.14
C PHE A 88 -1.59 -1.45 9.67
N GLU A 89 -1.29 -1.15 10.92
CA GLU A 89 -0.04 -1.58 11.53
C GLU A 89 0.08 -3.10 11.58
N GLN A 90 -1.01 -3.79 11.89
CA GLN A 90 -1.02 -5.24 11.91
C GLN A 90 -0.75 -5.82 10.52
N LEU A 91 -1.37 -5.24 9.50
CA LEU A 91 -1.11 -5.66 8.13
C LEU A 91 0.35 -5.43 7.76
N SER A 92 0.86 -4.25 8.04
CA SER A 92 2.23 -3.88 7.73
C SER A 92 3.22 -4.83 8.40
N LYS A 93 2.99 -5.12 9.68
CA LYS A 93 3.84 -6.03 10.42
C LYS A 93 3.77 -7.45 9.86
N ASN A 94 2.58 -7.92 9.53
CA ASN A 94 2.40 -9.24 8.98
C ASN A 94 3.14 -9.40 7.65
N VAL A 95 3.00 -8.40 6.77
CA VAL A 95 3.68 -8.41 5.48
C VAL A 95 5.19 -8.40 5.67
N LYS A 96 5.67 -7.57 6.59
CA LYS A 96 7.10 -7.45 6.85
C LYS A 96 7.68 -8.77 7.40
N ASP A 97 6.98 -9.39 8.33
CA ASP A 97 7.45 -10.62 8.98
C ASP A 97 7.38 -11.83 8.06
N ASN A 98 6.49 -11.80 7.08
CA ASN A 98 6.22 -12.95 6.21
C ASN A 98 6.34 -12.59 4.73
N SER A 99 7.25 -11.70 4.39
CA SER A 99 7.33 -11.13 3.03
C SER A 99 7.48 -12.20 1.94
N ASP A 100 8.12 -13.32 2.26
CA ASP A 100 8.34 -14.40 1.28
C ASP A 100 7.10 -15.27 1.09
N ALA A 101 6.15 -15.20 2.02
CA ALA A 101 4.99 -16.08 2.02
C ALA A 101 3.68 -15.34 1.76
N VAL A 102 3.73 -14.04 1.52
CA VAL A 102 2.52 -13.25 1.30
C VAL A 102 1.94 -13.55 -0.07
N THR A 103 0.66 -13.88 -0.11
CA THR A 103 -0.07 -14.12 -1.36
C THR A 103 -1.32 -13.27 -1.37
N GLU A 104 -1.88 -13.09 -2.56
CA GLU A 104 -3.13 -12.35 -2.69
C GLU A 104 -4.26 -13.02 -1.91
N SER A 105 -4.37 -14.34 -2.03
CA SER A 105 -5.44 -15.04 -1.32
C SER A 105 -5.26 -14.96 0.19
N GLY A 106 -4.03 -15.01 0.67
CA GLY A 106 -3.75 -14.85 2.09
C GLY A 106 -4.15 -13.47 2.60
N LEU A 107 -3.85 -12.43 1.83
CA LEU A 107 -4.25 -11.09 2.20
C LEU A 107 -5.77 -10.93 2.18
N ARG A 108 -6.44 -11.53 1.21
CA ARG A 108 -7.91 -11.47 1.16
C ARG A 108 -8.55 -12.15 2.36
N ASP A 109 -7.94 -13.23 2.81
CA ASP A 109 -8.48 -13.96 3.95
C ASP A 109 -8.24 -13.22 5.26
N MET A 110 -7.07 -12.61 5.41
CA MET A 110 -6.67 -12.00 6.68
C MET A 110 -7.02 -10.51 6.76
N PHE A 111 -6.93 -9.82 5.64
CA PHE A 111 -7.11 -8.37 5.60
C PHE A 111 -7.98 -7.97 4.40
N PRO A 112 -9.23 -8.43 4.36
CA PRO A 112 -10.10 -8.17 3.20
C PRO A 112 -10.33 -6.69 2.96
N TRP A 113 -10.32 -5.88 4.01
CA TRP A 113 -10.48 -4.43 3.86
C TRP A 113 -9.38 -3.82 2.99
N PHE A 114 -8.18 -4.40 3.06
CA PHE A 114 -7.06 -3.90 2.26
C PHE A 114 -7.20 -4.29 0.79
N THR A 115 -7.48 -5.55 0.52
CA THR A 115 -7.64 -6.01 -0.86
C THR A 115 -8.86 -5.38 -1.51
N ASP A 116 -9.92 -5.14 -0.74
CA ASP A 116 -11.10 -4.44 -1.25
C ASP A 116 -10.75 -3.00 -1.63
N ALA A 117 -9.91 -2.33 -0.84
CA ALA A 117 -9.46 -0.98 -1.16
C ALA A 117 -8.69 -0.95 -2.48
N VAL A 118 -7.78 -1.90 -2.66
CA VAL A 118 -7.02 -2.00 -3.91
C VAL A 118 -7.95 -2.26 -5.09
N ASP A 119 -8.88 -3.18 -4.93
CA ASP A 119 -9.82 -3.52 -6.00
C ASP A 119 -10.72 -2.32 -6.36
N ALA A 120 -11.16 -1.58 -5.37
CA ALA A 120 -12.03 -0.42 -5.58
C ALA A 120 -11.34 0.67 -6.41
N CYS A 121 -10.02 0.77 -6.28
CA CYS A 121 -9.26 1.82 -6.94
C CYS A 121 -8.61 1.37 -8.25
N ALA A 122 -8.66 0.08 -8.54
CA ALA A 122 -7.97 -0.50 -9.69
C ALA A 122 -8.71 -0.29 -11.01
N THR A 123 -9.95 0.15 -10.98
CA THR A 123 -10.78 0.30 -12.19
C THR A 123 -10.54 1.62 -12.92
#